data_e26467736f7e38371217a4beadcb2edd
#
_entry.id   e26467736f7e38371217a4beadcb2edd
#
_cell.length_a   1.000
_cell.length_b   1.000
_cell.length_c   1.000
_cell.angle_alpha   90.00
_cell.angle_beta   90.00
_cell.angle_gamma   90.00
#
_symmetry.space_group_name_H-M   'P 1'
#
loop_
_entity.id
_entity.type
_entity.pdbx_description
1 polymer ?
#
loop_
_entity_poly.entity_id
_entity_poly.type
_entity_poly.pdbx_seq_one_letter_code
_entity_poly.pdbx_strand_id
1 'polypeptide(L)'
;MSELETEVLVVGGGLGGVAAALAALRAGRRVVLTEEYDWLGGQLTSQAVPPDEHSWVEQFGITASFRTLRDGIRDYYRRNFPLTPGARAWRHLNPGAGYVSRLCHEPRVAAAVIHEMLAPYLGSRRLLLLQPYRPVAASADGDRVRAVTLARRDTGDEVTVTAPYVLDATETGELLPLTGTEYVTGFESQIETGEPSGPIVGQPTNMQAVSVCFAIDHVDGDHTIDKPARYEFWRDYQPSFWGGKLLSFQSPNPRTLELNNRVFAPNPFDDPLLVRADQRVDAGDGNLWTFRRIAARRLFAEGTYDSDICLVNWPMIDYFESPVIDVPDAEHHLAAARELSLSVLYWLQTEAPRPDGGAGFPGLRLRGDVTGSADGLAQAPYIRESRRIRAEYTVVEQDISLAVRGDKGAIDYHDTIGVGMYRIDLHPSTGGDTYLDVGCCPFQIPLGALIPKRMENLLPAGKNIGTTHITNGSYRLHPVEWNVGEAAGALAAFCLERGASPRVVRNTPGLLADFQARLERDGVELRWPDVSGY
;
A
#
# COMPACT_ATOMS: atom_id res chain seq x y z
N MET A 1 25.61 21.88 -4.59
CA MET A 1 24.28 21.51 -4.07
C MET A 1 23.33 22.67 -4.35
N SER A 2 22.20 22.41 -4.97
CA SER A 2 21.13 23.41 -5.10
C SER A 2 20.29 23.43 -3.83
N GLU A 3 19.85 24.60 -3.42
CA GLU A 3 18.99 24.78 -2.24
C GLU A 3 17.59 25.17 -2.69
N LEU A 4 16.58 24.58 -2.09
CA LEU A 4 15.17 24.88 -2.33
C LEU A 4 14.48 25.19 -0.99
N GLU A 5 13.48 26.06 -1.05
CA GLU A 5 12.63 26.39 0.08
C GLU A 5 11.16 26.20 -0.29
N THR A 6 10.40 25.59 0.62
CA THR A 6 8.95 25.37 0.47
C THR A 6 8.24 25.52 1.82
N GLU A 7 6.90 25.57 1.82
CA GLU A 7 6.12 25.59 3.05
C GLU A 7 5.92 24.19 3.63
N VAL A 8 5.76 23.18 2.76
CA VAL A 8 5.61 21.77 3.13
C VAL A 8 6.47 20.91 2.20
N LEU A 9 7.35 20.11 2.79
CA LEU A 9 8.11 19.09 2.08
C LEU A 9 7.46 17.73 2.34
N VAL A 10 7.07 17.03 1.29
CA VAL A 10 6.59 15.64 1.35
C VAL A 10 7.64 14.75 0.70
N VAL A 11 8.25 13.88 1.49
CA VAL A 11 9.27 12.93 1.04
C VAL A 11 8.64 11.56 0.86
N GLY A 12 8.62 11.08 -0.39
CA GLY A 12 7.91 9.89 -0.82
C GLY A 12 6.58 10.22 -1.49
N GLY A 13 6.40 9.70 -2.70
CA GLY A 13 5.21 9.91 -3.54
C GLY A 13 4.27 8.71 -3.54
N GLY A 14 4.29 7.86 -2.50
CA GLY A 14 3.31 6.81 -2.28
C GLY A 14 1.88 7.34 -2.13
N LEU A 15 0.91 6.47 -1.81
CA LEU A 15 -0.50 6.90 -1.65
C LEU A 15 -0.63 8.01 -0.61
N GLY A 16 -0.04 7.82 0.56
CA GLY A 16 -0.06 8.81 1.62
C GLY A 16 0.62 10.12 1.23
N GLY A 17 1.76 10.05 0.51
CA GLY A 17 2.49 11.23 0.04
C GLY A 17 1.70 12.05 -0.96
N VAL A 18 1.05 11.41 -1.93
CA VAL A 18 0.15 12.08 -2.89
C VAL A 18 -1.01 12.76 -2.17
N ALA A 19 -1.66 12.04 -1.24
CA ALA A 19 -2.78 12.57 -0.46
C ALA A 19 -2.35 13.78 0.39
N ALA A 20 -1.17 13.70 1.04
CA ALA A 20 -0.61 14.78 1.85
C ALA A 20 -0.30 16.03 1.00
N ALA A 21 0.34 15.83 -0.14
CA ALA A 21 0.61 16.92 -1.07
C ALA A 21 -0.67 17.60 -1.54
N LEU A 22 -1.68 16.82 -1.98
CA LEU A 22 -2.97 17.35 -2.42
C LEU A 22 -3.69 18.12 -1.31
N ALA A 23 -3.69 17.63 -0.07
CA ALA A 23 -4.32 18.32 1.06
C ALA A 23 -3.65 19.66 1.37
N ALA A 24 -2.31 19.69 1.42
CA ALA A 24 -1.56 20.93 1.63
C ALA A 24 -1.75 21.93 0.47
N LEU A 25 -1.78 21.46 -0.78
CA LEU A 25 -2.01 22.28 -1.97
C LEU A 25 -3.43 22.87 -2.00
N ARG A 26 -4.45 22.09 -1.69
CA ARG A 26 -5.86 22.58 -1.55
C ARG A 26 -5.98 23.63 -0.47
N ALA A 27 -5.19 23.51 0.61
CA ALA A 27 -5.08 24.52 1.65
C ALA A 27 -4.27 25.76 1.24
N GLY A 28 -3.84 25.87 -0.02
CA GLY A 28 -3.14 27.02 -0.56
C GLY A 28 -1.64 27.05 -0.31
N ARG A 29 -1.03 25.97 0.18
CA ARG A 29 0.40 25.91 0.47
C ARG A 29 1.23 25.58 -0.77
N ARG A 30 2.51 25.96 -0.74
CA ARG A 30 3.52 25.52 -1.71
C ARG A 30 4.12 24.21 -1.20
N VAL A 31 4.24 23.23 -2.09
CA VAL A 31 4.69 21.89 -1.75
C VAL A 31 5.85 21.47 -2.66
N VAL A 32 6.86 20.85 -2.06
CA VAL A 32 7.80 19.98 -2.76
C VAL A 32 7.40 18.55 -2.44
N LEU A 33 7.13 17.75 -3.48
CA LEU A 33 6.86 16.32 -3.38
C LEU A 33 8.00 15.56 -4.04
N THR A 34 8.49 14.50 -3.41
CA THR A 34 9.53 13.65 -4.00
C THR A 34 8.98 12.26 -4.31
N GLU A 35 9.57 11.59 -5.28
CA GLU A 35 9.32 10.19 -5.57
C GLU A 35 10.62 9.53 -6.04
N GLU A 36 10.86 8.33 -5.57
CA GLU A 36 12.05 7.54 -5.90
C GLU A 36 11.92 6.81 -7.24
N TYR A 37 10.70 6.45 -7.63
CA TYR A 37 10.39 5.68 -8.83
C TYR A 37 9.74 6.54 -9.92
N ASP A 38 9.48 5.94 -11.08
CA ASP A 38 8.91 6.68 -12.23
C ASP A 38 7.43 7.03 -12.04
N TRP A 39 6.72 6.35 -11.13
CA TRP A 39 5.30 6.57 -10.89
C TRP A 39 4.99 6.95 -9.46
N LEU A 40 4.23 8.01 -9.28
CA LEU A 40 3.57 8.37 -8.03
C LEU A 40 2.43 7.38 -7.72
N GLY A 41 2.13 7.17 -6.44
CA GLY A 41 0.97 6.39 -5.99
C GLY A 41 1.31 5.06 -5.31
N GLY A 42 2.61 4.71 -5.18
CA GLY A 42 3.10 3.59 -4.37
C GLY A 42 2.35 2.28 -4.61
N GLN A 43 1.56 1.84 -3.64
CA GLN A 43 0.85 0.56 -3.69
C GLN A 43 0.01 0.40 -4.97
N LEU A 44 -0.73 1.42 -5.42
CA LEU A 44 -1.58 1.35 -6.61
C LEU A 44 -0.80 1.38 -7.94
N THR A 45 0.45 1.78 -7.94
CA THR A 45 1.21 2.12 -9.14
C THR A 45 2.55 1.41 -9.20
N SER A 46 3.62 2.01 -8.63
CA SER A 46 4.99 1.50 -8.68
C SER A 46 5.16 0.13 -8.02
N GLN A 47 4.37 -0.21 -7.02
CA GLN A 47 4.36 -1.53 -6.36
C GLN A 47 3.37 -2.51 -7.00
N ALA A 48 2.50 -2.04 -7.88
CA ALA A 48 1.55 -2.81 -8.66
C ALA A 48 0.67 -3.74 -7.80
N VAL A 49 -0.05 -3.18 -6.81
CA VAL A 49 -1.01 -3.90 -5.96
C VAL A 49 -2.42 -3.39 -6.24
N PRO A 50 -3.37 -4.25 -6.65
CA PRO A 50 -4.77 -3.86 -6.71
C PRO A 50 -5.26 -3.42 -5.33
N PRO A 51 -6.16 -2.41 -5.24
CA PRO A 51 -6.53 -1.84 -3.95
C PRO A 51 -7.18 -2.89 -3.03
N ASP A 52 -6.67 -3.00 -1.83
CA ASP A 52 -7.31 -3.73 -0.74
C ASP A 52 -8.22 -2.75 0.01
N GLU A 53 -9.53 -3.04 0.01
CA GLU A 53 -10.57 -2.11 0.43
C GLU A 53 -11.66 -2.83 1.22
N HIS A 54 -12.34 -2.08 2.09
CA HIS A 54 -13.48 -2.61 2.83
C HIS A 54 -14.75 -2.72 1.95
N SER A 55 -15.73 -3.51 2.42
CA SER A 55 -16.93 -3.84 1.63
C SER A 55 -17.81 -2.63 1.31
N TRP A 56 -17.77 -1.55 2.11
CA TRP A 56 -18.61 -0.36 1.97
C TRP A 56 -17.94 0.78 1.20
N VAL A 57 -16.78 0.57 0.61
CA VAL A 57 -15.95 1.61 -0.05
C VAL A 57 -16.72 2.45 -1.09
N GLU A 58 -17.76 1.88 -1.75
CA GLU A 58 -18.59 2.61 -2.71
C GLU A 58 -19.65 3.50 -2.05
N GLN A 59 -19.84 3.39 -0.75
CA GLN A 59 -20.90 4.11 -0.02
C GLN A 59 -20.32 5.13 0.96
N PHE A 60 -19.43 4.70 1.84
CA PHE A 60 -18.82 5.49 2.92
C PHE A 60 -17.50 4.88 3.37
N GLY A 61 -16.85 5.50 4.37
CA GLY A 61 -15.62 5.00 5.00
C GLY A 61 -14.35 5.34 4.24
N ILE A 62 -14.39 6.33 3.35
CA ILE A 62 -13.23 6.86 2.62
C ILE A 62 -13.35 8.38 2.47
N THR A 63 -12.20 9.05 2.29
CA THR A 63 -12.21 10.49 2.04
C THR A 63 -12.77 10.85 0.66
N ALA A 64 -13.32 12.05 0.52
CA ALA A 64 -13.81 12.54 -0.78
C ALA A 64 -12.71 12.56 -1.85
N SER A 65 -11.46 12.83 -1.46
CA SER A 65 -10.34 12.85 -2.41
C SER A 65 -9.94 11.45 -2.89
N PHE A 66 -10.00 10.43 -2.02
CA PHE A 66 -9.79 9.04 -2.43
C PHE A 66 -10.92 8.57 -3.36
N ARG A 67 -12.16 8.97 -3.07
CA ARG A 67 -13.29 8.74 -3.98
C ARG A 67 -13.06 9.39 -5.34
N THR A 68 -12.52 10.61 -5.37
CA THR A 68 -12.17 11.30 -6.61
C THR A 68 -11.12 10.51 -7.42
N LEU A 69 -10.10 9.95 -6.77
CA LEU A 69 -9.12 9.08 -7.41
C LEU A 69 -9.80 7.84 -8.02
N ARG A 70 -10.64 7.15 -7.24
CA ARG A 70 -11.35 5.94 -7.70
C ARG A 70 -12.26 6.22 -8.90
N ASP A 71 -13.05 7.28 -8.83
CA ASP A 71 -13.93 7.70 -9.92
C ASP A 71 -13.13 8.16 -11.13
N GLY A 72 -12.04 8.89 -10.92
CA GLY A 72 -11.10 9.29 -11.96
C GLY A 72 -10.52 8.10 -12.73
N ILE A 73 -10.15 7.00 -12.04
CA ILE A 73 -9.69 5.76 -12.68
C ILE A 73 -10.79 5.18 -13.58
N ARG A 74 -12.03 5.09 -13.10
CA ARG A 74 -13.17 4.61 -13.91
C ARG A 74 -13.44 5.51 -15.11
N ASP A 75 -13.38 6.81 -14.92
CA ASP A 75 -13.61 7.79 -15.98
C ASP A 75 -12.47 7.80 -17.00
N TYR A 76 -11.23 7.53 -16.57
CA TYR A 76 -10.11 7.35 -17.48
C TYR A 76 -10.36 6.20 -18.46
N TYR A 77 -10.82 5.03 -17.97
CA TYR A 77 -11.21 3.92 -18.83
C TYR A 77 -12.35 4.30 -19.77
N ARG A 78 -13.39 5.01 -19.28
CA ARG A 78 -14.50 5.43 -20.12
C ARG A 78 -14.10 6.41 -21.22
N ARG A 79 -13.14 7.29 -20.95
CA ARG A 79 -12.64 8.27 -21.94
C ARG A 79 -11.68 7.66 -22.95
N ASN A 80 -10.78 6.79 -22.49
CA ASN A 80 -9.59 6.43 -23.26
C ASN A 80 -9.60 5.00 -23.81
N PHE A 81 -10.47 4.12 -23.28
CA PHE A 81 -10.50 2.72 -23.71
C PHE A 81 -11.79 2.38 -24.47
N PRO A 82 -11.71 1.51 -25.49
CA PRO A 82 -12.87 1.05 -26.26
C PRO A 82 -13.66 0.01 -25.46
N LEU A 83 -14.41 0.46 -24.45
CA LEU A 83 -15.25 -0.38 -23.61
C LEU A 83 -16.46 -0.88 -24.38
N THR A 84 -16.91 -2.11 -24.08
CA THR A 84 -18.23 -2.60 -24.54
C THR A 84 -19.35 -1.71 -23.97
N PRO A 85 -20.53 -1.68 -24.61
CA PRO A 85 -21.68 -0.89 -24.11
C PRO A 85 -22.06 -1.25 -22.66
N GLY A 86 -22.04 -2.53 -22.30
CA GLY A 86 -22.32 -3.00 -20.94
C GLY A 86 -21.30 -2.49 -19.93
N ALA A 87 -20.01 -2.60 -20.24
CA ALA A 87 -18.94 -2.10 -19.38
C ALA A 87 -19.00 -0.57 -19.22
N ARG A 88 -19.27 0.16 -20.30
CA ARG A 88 -19.40 1.62 -20.28
C ARG A 88 -20.56 2.09 -19.43
N ALA A 89 -21.67 1.35 -19.43
CA ALA A 89 -22.86 1.64 -18.63
C ALA A 89 -22.73 1.18 -17.17
N TRP A 90 -21.75 0.35 -16.84
CA TRP A 90 -21.57 -0.15 -15.49
C TRP A 90 -21.10 0.96 -14.55
N ARG A 91 -22.00 1.40 -13.63
CA ARG A 91 -21.76 2.54 -12.73
C ARG A 91 -20.45 2.39 -11.95
N HIS A 92 -20.24 1.25 -11.32
CA HIS A 92 -19.03 0.92 -10.55
C HIS A 92 -18.12 0.02 -11.37
N LEU A 93 -17.74 0.50 -12.58
CA LEU A 93 -16.86 -0.24 -13.48
C LEU A 93 -15.64 -0.78 -12.72
N ASN A 94 -15.46 -2.09 -12.79
CA ASN A 94 -14.27 -2.82 -12.34
C ASN A 94 -13.55 -3.35 -13.58
N PRO A 95 -12.55 -2.66 -14.13
CA PRO A 95 -11.95 -3.01 -15.44
C PRO A 95 -11.36 -4.41 -15.51
N GLY A 96 -10.83 -4.88 -14.38
CA GLY A 96 -10.34 -6.25 -14.26
C GLY A 96 -11.43 -7.26 -13.92
N ALA A 97 -12.57 -6.81 -13.42
CA ALA A 97 -13.56 -7.69 -12.81
C ALA A 97 -12.90 -8.73 -11.89
N GLY A 98 -11.87 -8.29 -11.16
CA GLY A 98 -11.17 -9.11 -10.18
C GLY A 98 -11.95 -9.19 -8.87
N TYR A 99 -11.72 -10.26 -8.08
CA TYR A 99 -12.44 -10.50 -6.83
C TYR A 99 -11.81 -9.82 -5.62
N VAL A 100 -10.53 -9.43 -5.67
CA VAL A 100 -9.83 -8.85 -4.52
C VAL A 100 -10.37 -7.46 -4.17
N SER A 101 -10.88 -6.71 -5.14
CA SER A 101 -11.37 -5.35 -4.96
C SER A 101 -12.55 -5.04 -5.89
N ARG A 102 -13.32 -4.01 -5.52
CA ARG A 102 -14.35 -3.43 -6.39
C ARG A 102 -13.79 -2.55 -7.51
N LEU A 103 -12.47 -2.34 -7.54
CA LEU A 103 -11.76 -1.56 -8.57
C LEU A 103 -10.39 -2.17 -8.87
N CYS A 104 -10.36 -3.32 -9.54
CA CYS A 104 -9.15 -3.88 -10.09
C CYS A 104 -8.82 -3.20 -11.42
N HIS A 105 -7.68 -2.55 -11.50
CA HIS A 105 -7.27 -1.73 -12.64
C HIS A 105 -5.79 -1.89 -12.94
N GLU A 106 -5.37 -1.46 -14.12
CA GLU A 106 -3.96 -1.43 -14.48
C GLU A 106 -3.23 -0.32 -13.71
N PRO A 107 -2.05 -0.58 -13.12
CA PRO A 107 -1.26 0.41 -12.38
C PRO A 107 -1.00 1.70 -13.15
N ARG A 108 -0.70 1.60 -14.45
CA ARG A 108 -0.47 2.75 -15.34
C ARG A 108 -1.65 3.72 -15.40
N VAL A 109 -2.88 3.23 -15.24
CA VAL A 109 -4.08 4.08 -15.24
C VAL A 109 -4.17 4.89 -13.96
N ALA A 110 -3.91 4.28 -12.80
CA ALA A 110 -3.85 5.02 -11.54
C ALA A 110 -2.75 6.09 -11.57
N ALA A 111 -1.56 5.78 -12.11
CA ALA A 111 -0.47 6.75 -12.27
C ALA A 111 -0.89 7.95 -13.13
N ALA A 112 -1.58 7.71 -14.25
CA ALA A 112 -2.09 8.78 -15.11
C ALA A 112 -3.12 9.66 -14.37
N VAL A 113 -4.05 9.07 -13.63
CA VAL A 113 -5.09 9.81 -12.88
C VAL A 113 -4.48 10.62 -11.73
N ILE A 114 -3.51 10.07 -11.01
CA ILE A 114 -2.79 10.82 -9.98
C ILE A 114 -2.09 12.03 -10.60
N HIS A 115 -1.48 11.87 -11.77
CA HIS A 115 -0.86 12.99 -12.48
C HIS A 115 -1.92 14.03 -12.93
N GLU A 116 -3.10 13.60 -13.42
CA GLU A 116 -4.22 14.50 -13.71
C GLU A 116 -4.65 15.31 -12.47
N MET A 117 -4.72 14.68 -11.28
CA MET A 117 -5.09 15.37 -10.03
C MET A 117 -4.04 16.41 -9.61
N LEU A 118 -2.77 16.18 -9.88
CA LEU A 118 -1.66 17.09 -9.55
C LEU A 118 -1.41 18.17 -10.61
N ALA A 119 -1.86 17.96 -11.85
CA ALA A 119 -1.55 18.82 -12.99
C ALA A 119 -1.86 20.33 -12.78
N PRO A 120 -3.00 20.73 -12.14
CA PRO A 120 -3.28 22.15 -11.88
C PRO A 120 -2.22 22.81 -10.98
N TYR A 121 -1.67 22.06 -10.03
CA TYR A 121 -0.67 22.56 -9.08
C TYR A 121 0.73 22.59 -9.68
N LEU A 122 1.07 21.64 -10.55
CA LEU A 122 2.29 21.67 -11.38
C LEU A 122 2.27 22.87 -12.32
N GLY A 123 1.15 23.08 -13.04
CA GLY A 123 0.98 24.19 -13.97
C GLY A 123 1.03 25.56 -13.28
N SER A 124 0.49 25.68 -12.07
CA SER A 124 0.53 26.92 -11.28
C SER A 124 1.83 27.11 -10.47
N ARG A 125 2.77 26.15 -10.54
CA ARG A 125 4.03 26.13 -9.79
C ARG A 125 3.85 26.16 -8.26
N ARG A 126 2.70 25.71 -7.76
CA ARG A 126 2.48 25.49 -6.34
C ARG A 126 3.04 24.15 -5.89
N LEU A 127 3.14 23.19 -6.80
CA LEU A 127 3.80 21.92 -6.63
C LEU A 127 5.09 21.89 -7.44
N LEU A 128 6.20 21.57 -6.78
CA LEU A 128 7.43 21.11 -7.43
C LEU A 128 7.55 19.60 -7.19
N LEU A 129 7.58 18.80 -8.24
CA LEU A 129 7.83 17.37 -8.19
C LEU A 129 9.30 17.10 -8.46
N LEU A 130 9.98 16.46 -7.51
CA LEU A 130 11.35 15.94 -7.63
C LEU A 130 11.31 14.43 -7.83
N GLN A 131 11.60 13.97 -9.03
CA GLN A 131 11.54 12.56 -9.44
C GLN A 131 12.65 12.29 -10.47
N PRO A 132 13.44 11.20 -10.37
CA PRO A 132 13.46 10.20 -9.30
C PRO A 132 14.45 10.61 -8.18
N TYR A 133 13.97 10.95 -7.02
CA TYR A 133 14.78 11.39 -5.88
C TYR A 133 14.44 10.61 -4.59
N ARG A 134 15.48 10.25 -3.83
CA ARG A 134 15.35 9.62 -2.50
C ARG A 134 16.07 10.45 -1.43
N PRO A 135 15.65 10.38 -0.16
CA PRO A 135 16.36 11.04 0.92
C PRO A 135 17.68 10.33 1.21
N VAL A 136 18.75 11.12 1.44
CA VAL A 136 20.09 10.59 1.75
C VAL A 136 20.66 11.17 3.04
N ALA A 137 20.20 12.36 3.45
CA ALA A 137 20.59 12.99 4.70
C ALA A 137 19.49 13.95 5.18
N ALA A 138 19.51 14.24 6.47
CA ALA A 138 18.70 15.30 7.05
C ALA A 138 19.48 16.00 8.16
N SER A 139 19.16 17.28 8.39
CA SER A 139 19.65 18.03 9.53
C SER A 139 18.51 18.36 10.47
N ALA A 140 18.73 18.19 11.78
CA ALA A 140 17.81 18.56 12.84
C ALA A 140 18.53 19.45 13.85
N ASP A 141 17.78 20.39 14.43
CA ASP A 141 18.22 21.24 15.54
C ASP A 141 17.25 21.03 16.70
N GLY A 142 17.71 20.31 17.71
CA GLY A 142 16.85 19.83 18.78
C GLY A 142 15.72 18.93 18.22
N ASP A 143 14.49 19.33 18.46
CA ASP A 143 13.29 18.60 18.10
C ASP A 143 12.66 19.07 16.76
N ARG A 144 13.45 19.76 15.92
CA ARG A 144 12.96 20.27 14.63
C ARG A 144 13.88 19.89 13.49
N VAL A 145 13.32 19.29 12.47
CA VAL A 145 14.00 19.08 11.18
C VAL A 145 14.20 20.45 10.50
N ARG A 146 15.42 20.72 10.04
CA ARG A 146 15.80 21.96 9.36
C ARG A 146 15.85 21.80 7.86
N ALA A 147 16.44 20.71 7.40
CA ALA A 147 16.58 20.42 5.99
C ALA A 147 16.63 18.92 5.71
N VAL A 148 16.26 18.54 4.50
CA VAL A 148 16.42 17.18 3.97
C VAL A 148 17.22 17.26 2.69
N THR A 149 18.28 16.46 2.57
CA THR A 149 19.05 16.30 1.34
C THR A 149 18.55 15.09 0.59
N LEU A 150 18.22 15.30 -0.67
CA LEU A 150 17.67 14.33 -1.60
C LEU A 150 18.70 14.09 -2.70
N ALA A 151 18.92 12.83 -3.06
CA ALA A 151 19.78 12.44 -4.16
C ALA A 151 18.96 11.88 -5.33
N ARG A 152 19.26 12.31 -6.51
CA ARG A 152 18.68 11.79 -7.74
C ARG A 152 19.23 10.39 -8.01
N ARG A 153 18.35 9.42 -8.23
CA ARG A 153 18.74 7.99 -8.33
C ARG A 153 19.66 7.67 -9.50
N ASP A 154 19.45 8.34 -10.64
CA ASP A 154 20.16 8.04 -11.88
C ASP A 154 21.51 8.75 -11.99
N THR A 155 21.68 9.94 -11.40
CA THR A 155 22.91 10.75 -11.51
C THR A 155 23.66 10.93 -10.20
N GLY A 156 22.98 10.75 -9.06
CA GLY A 156 23.53 11.07 -7.73
C GLY A 156 23.55 12.58 -7.42
N ASP A 157 22.97 13.42 -8.27
CA ASP A 157 22.90 14.86 -8.01
C ASP A 157 22.06 15.15 -6.77
N GLU A 158 22.56 16.01 -5.90
CA GLU A 158 21.93 16.33 -4.65
C GLU A 158 21.24 17.70 -4.67
N VAL A 159 20.08 17.75 -3.99
CA VAL A 159 19.34 18.96 -3.67
C VAL A 159 18.96 18.97 -2.19
N THR A 160 19.17 20.09 -1.51
CA THR A 160 18.75 20.27 -0.12
C THR A 160 17.48 21.11 -0.08
N VAL A 161 16.46 20.63 0.62
CA VAL A 161 15.16 21.29 0.75
C VAL A 161 14.94 21.68 2.20
N THR A 162 14.61 22.94 2.43
CA THR A 162 14.19 23.48 3.74
C THR A 162 12.68 23.70 3.76
N ALA A 163 12.02 23.34 4.87
CA ALA A 163 10.60 23.54 5.05
C ALA A 163 10.23 23.67 6.52
N PRO A 164 9.23 24.51 6.89
CA PRO A 164 8.66 24.53 8.23
C PRO A 164 8.09 23.19 8.66
N TYR A 165 7.49 22.42 7.75
CA TYR A 165 6.96 21.08 7.97
C TYR A 165 7.51 20.09 6.96
N VAL A 166 7.92 18.92 7.46
CA VAL A 166 8.42 17.79 6.68
C VAL A 166 7.52 16.59 6.95
N LEU A 167 7.04 15.97 5.89
CA LEU A 167 6.18 14.80 5.95
C LEU A 167 6.93 13.59 5.41
N ASP A 168 7.07 12.56 6.24
CA ASP A 168 7.68 11.29 5.83
C ASP A 168 6.60 10.35 5.28
N ALA A 169 6.57 10.25 3.96
CA ALA A 169 5.73 9.34 3.19
C ALA A 169 6.56 8.28 2.46
N THR A 170 7.80 8.06 2.89
CA THR A 170 8.62 6.99 2.35
C THR A 170 8.08 5.62 2.76
N GLU A 171 8.24 4.62 1.92
CA GLU A 171 7.67 3.29 2.17
C GLU A 171 8.25 2.61 3.42
N THR A 172 9.47 2.94 3.79
CA THR A 172 10.19 2.34 4.91
C THR A 172 10.45 3.28 6.08
N GLY A 173 9.90 4.52 6.07
CA GLY A 173 10.15 5.50 7.12
C GLY A 173 11.61 5.99 7.14
N GLU A 174 12.16 6.33 5.98
CA GLU A 174 13.59 6.64 5.81
C GLU A 174 14.02 7.92 6.52
N LEU A 175 13.12 8.88 6.68
CA LEU A 175 13.44 10.11 7.40
C LEU A 175 13.60 9.89 8.91
N LEU A 176 13.03 8.84 9.48
CA LEU A 176 13.09 8.62 10.92
C LEU A 176 14.53 8.45 11.43
N PRO A 177 15.34 7.51 10.89
CA PRO A 177 16.74 7.41 11.27
C PRO A 177 17.57 8.64 10.86
N LEU A 178 17.30 9.26 9.69
CA LEU A 178 18.06 10.41 9.20
C LEU A 178 17.88 11.65 10.09
N THR A 179 16.73 11.79 10.75
CA THR A 179 16.41 12.93 11.62
C THR A 179 16.62 12.63 13.11
N GLY A 180 16.97 11.37 13.46
CA GLY A 180 17.05 10.92 14.84
C GLY A 180 15.69 10.85 15.52
N THR A 181 14.60 10.67 14.76
CA THR A 181 13.25 10.45 15.31
C THR A 181 13.13 9.03 15.83
N GLU A 182 12.59 8.86 17.01
CA GLU A 182 12.42 7.55 17.65
C GLU A 182 11.37 6.71 16.93
N TYR A 183 11.70 5.45 16.66
CA TYR A 183 10.83 4.50 15.99
C TYR A 183 10.97 3.07 16.53
N VAL A 184 10.10 2.19 16.07
CA VAL A 184 10.12 0.75 16.30
C VAL A 184 10.00 0.01 14.97
N THR A 185 10.48 -1.24 14.95
CA THR A 185 10.38 -2.17 13.82
C THR A 185 9.99 -3.55 14.34
N GLY A 186 9.40 -4.36 13.48
CA GLY A 186 9.01 -5.74 13.81
C GLY A 186 7.99 -5.82 14.94
N PHE A 187 7.90 -6.98 15.60
CA PHE A 187 6.96 -7.21 16.69
C PHE A 187 7.38 -6.53 17.98
N GLU A 188 6.50 -5.75 18.56
CA GLU A 188 6.57 -5.28 19.94
C GLU A 188 6.28 -6.45 20.90
N SER A 189 6.75 -6.34 22.17
CA SER A 189 6.44 -7.36 23.17
C SER A 189 5.03 -7.22 23.72
N GLN A 190 4.38 -8.36 24.03
CA GLN A 190 3.12 -8.39 24.75
C GLN A 190 3.23 -7.69 26.12
N ILE A 191 4.41 -7.73 26.75
CA ILE A 191 4.65 -7.04 28.03
C ILE A 191 4.53 -5.52 27.87
N GLU A 192 4.97 -4.97 26.72
CA GLU A 192 4.92 -3.53 26.43
C GLU A 192 3.52 -3.09 25.99
N THR A 193 2.88 -3.84 25.10
CA THR A 193 1.63 -3.43 24.42
C THR A 193 0.38 -4.06 25.00
N GLY A 194 0.49 -5.19 25.66
CA GLY A 194 -0.65 -5.96 26.16
C GLY A 194 -1.44 -6.70 25.05
N GLU A 195 -0.93 -6.73 23.82
CA GLU A 195 -1.62 -7.31 22.68
C GLU A 195 -1.76 -8.83 22.80
N PRO A 196 -2.97 -9.40 22.70
CA PRO A 196 -3.19 -10.84 22.82
C PRO A 196 -2.41 -11.69 21.81
N SER A 197 -2.21 -11.16 20.61
CA SER A 197 -1.50 -11.87 19.52
C SER A 197 0.01 -11.58 19.49
N GLY A 198 0.51 -10.72 20.39
CA GLY A 198 1.92 -10.34 20.46
C GLY A 198 2.81 -11.41 21.10
N PRO A 199 4.10 -11.52 20.71
CA PRO A 199 5.07 -12.37 21.39
C PRO A 199 5.41 -11.84 22.78
N ILE A 200 5.77 -12.72 23.71
CA ILE A 200 6.15 -12.32 25.07
C ILE A 200 7.34 -11.35 25.06
N VAL A 201 8.33 -11.61 24.20
CA VAL A 201 9.53 -10.78 24.04
C VAL A 201 9.50 -10.15 22.65
N GLY A 202 9.77 -8.85 22.58
CA GLY A 202 9.82 -8.11 21.31
C GLY A 202 10.84 -8.67 20.33
N GLN A 203 10.52 -8.62 19.05
CA GLN A 203 11.29 -9.18 17.94
C GLN A 203 11.46 -8.13 16.84
N PRO A 204 12.37 -7.16 17.00
CA PRO A 204 12.47 -5.99 16.12
C PRO A 204 12.90 -6.32 14.68
N THR A 205 13.49 -7.48 14.44
CA THR A 205 13.86 -7.97 13.09
C THR A 205 12.80 -8.89 12.48
N ASN A 206 11.75 -9.22 13.22
CA ASN A 206 10.66 -10.06 12.74
C ASN A 206 9.61 -9.18 12.04
N MET A 207 9.75 -9.04 10.74
CA MET A 207 8.93 -8.19 9.87
C MET A 207 8.13 -9.01 8.87
N GLN A 208 7.01 -8.44 8.41
CA GLN A 208 6.22 -9.06 7.35
C GLN A 208 7.02 -9.22 6.06
N ALA A 209 6.70 -10.25 5.30
CA ALA A 209 7.25 -10.49 3.97
C ALA A 209 7.12 -9.28 3.04
N VAL A 210 8.10 -9.11 2.17
CA VAL A 210 8.02 -8.20 1.03
C VAL A 210 7.71 -8.98 -0.25
N SER A 211 7.07 -8.34 -1.23
CA SER A 211 6.73 -8.99 -2.49
C SER A 211 7.12 -8.09 -3.66
N VAL A 212 7.64 -8.67 -4.74
CA VAL A 212 7.84 -7.95 -5.99
C VAL A 212 6.79 -8.42 -6.99
N CYS A 213 5.74 -7.63 -7.14
CA CYS A 213 4.61 -7.98 -8.00
C CYS A 213 4.98 -7.93 -9.49
N PHE A 214 4.19 -8.62 -10.31
CA PHE A 214 4.32 -8.54 -11.76
C PHE A 214 2.98 -8.78 -12.45
N ALA A 215 2.84 -8.26 -13.66
CA ALA A 215 1.66 -8.46 -14.47
C ALA A 215 1.92 -9.50 -15.58
N ILE A 216 0.95 -10.38 -15.82
CA ILE A 216 1.02 -11.42 -16.86
C ILE A 216 -0.25 -11.45 -17.70
N ASP A 217 -0.09 -11.80 -18.95
CA ASP A 217 -1.15 -12.30 -19.83
C ASP A 217 -0.84 -13.74 -20.29
N HIS A 218 -1.78 -14.38 -21.00
CA HIS A 218 -1.60 -15.72 -21.54
C HIS A 218 -2.06 -15.74 -23.00
N VAL A 219 -1.10 -15.85 -23.90
CA VAL A 219 -1.29 -15.80 -25.35
C VAL A 219 -0.68 -17.02 -26.03
N ASP A 220 -0.93 -17.21 -27.32
CA ASP A 220 -0.33 -18.29 -28.10
C ASP A 220 1.19 -18.13 -28.20
N GLY A 221 1.88 -19.26 -28.25
CA GLY A 221 3.34 -19.32 -28.37
C GLY A 221 4.03 -19.70 -27.07
N ASP A 222 5.34 -19.76 -27.13
CA ASP A 222 6.22 -20.01 -25.99
C ASP A 222 6.91 -18.69 -25.61
N HIS A 223 6.59 -18.21 -24.42
CA HIS A 223 7.10 -16.98 -23.82
C HIS A 223 7.90 -17.28 -22.53
N THR A 224 8.37 -18.54 -22.41
CA THR A 224 9.16 -18.97 -21.23
C THR A 224 10.40 -18.08 -21.08
N ILE A 225 10.55 -17.51 -19.90
CA ILE A 225 11.70 -16.68 -19.57
C ILE A 225 12.96 -17.55 -19.37
N ASP A 226 14.13 -16.93 -19.37
CA ASP A 226 15.35 -17.59 -18.96
C ASP A 226 15.24 -18.07 -17.51
N LYS A 227 15.79 -19.27 -17.25
CA LYS A 227 15.75 -19.88 -15.94
C LYS A 227 16.49 -19.02 -14.91
N PRO A 228 15.84 -18.56 -13.82
CA PRO A 228 16.51 -17.79 -12.78
C PRO A 228 17.63 -18.59 -12.09
N ALA A 229 18.67 -17.89 -11.65
CA ALA A 229 19.89 -18.55 -11.13
C ALA A 229 19.62 -19.40 -9.87
N ARG A 230 18.72 -18.98 -9.00
CA ARG A 230 18.34 -19.70 -7.78
C ARG A 230 17.03 -20.48 -7.90
N TYR A 231 16.58 -20.77 -9.13
CA TYR A 231 15.29 -21.43 -9.36
C TYR A 231 15.16 -22.77 -8.61
N GLU A 232 16.17 -23.64 -8.66
CA GLU A 232 16.12 -24.92 -7.95
C GLU A 232 15.97 -24.76 -6.44
N PHE A 233 16.64 -23.77 -5.86
CA PHE A 233 16.45 -23.45 -4.45
C PHE A 233 15.01 -23.11 -4.15
N TRP A 234 14.39 -22.17 -4.88
CA TRP A 234 13.03 -21.74 -4.65
C TRP A 234 12.02 -22.85 -4.95
N ARG A 235 12.21 -23.62 -6.01
CA ARG A 235 11.37 -24.76 -6.37
C ARG A 235 11.28 -25.79 -5.25
N ASP A 236 12.36 -26.05 -4.57
CA ASP A 236 12.45 -27.08 -3.52
C ASP A 236 12.31 -26.52 -2.10
N TYR A 237 12.18 -25.20 -1.97
CA TYR A 237 12.06 -24.51 -0.69
C TYR A 237 10.75 -24.84 0.03
N GLN A 238 10.89 -25.32 1.28
CA GLN A 238 9.77 -25.71 2.14
C GLN A 238 9.93 -25.06 3.51
N PRO A 239 9.35 -23.87 3.73
CA PRO A 239 9.35 -23.25 5.05
C PRO A 239 8.62 -24.13 6.06
N SER A 240 9.16 -24.30 7.27
CA SER A 240 8.62 -25.20 8.29
C SER A 240 7.18 -24.89 8.69
N PHE A 241 6.81 -23.59 8.62
CA PHE A 241 5.46 -23.10 8.96
C PHE A 241 4.49 -23.10 7.75
N TRP A 242 4.94 -23.50 6.54
CA TRP A 242 4.14 -23.40 5.32
C TRP A 242 3.33 -24.69 5.03
N GLY A 243 3.80 -25.82 5.52
CA GLY A 243 3.15 -27.12 5.30
C GLY A 243 3.40 -27.78 3.94
N GLY A 244 4.24 -27.22 3.09
CA GLY A 244 4.60 -27.73 1.77
C GLY A 244 5.63 -26.88 1.06
N LYS A 245 5.79 -27.09 -0.26
CA LYS A 245 6.66 -26.25 -1.09
C LYS A 245 6.06 -24.86 -1.27
N LEU A 246 6.91 -23.82 -1.23
CA LEU A 246 6.48 -22.44 -1.49
C LEU A 246 5.95 -22.28 -2.92
N LEU A 247 6.66 -22.82 -3.92
CA LEU A 247 6.21 -22.86 -5.31
C LEU A 247 5.24 -24.03 -5.51
N SER A 248 3.98 -23.79 -5.20
CA SER A 248 2.89 -24.75 -5.40
C SER A 248 1.54 -24.03 -5.42
N PHE A 249 0.49 -24.69 -5.94
CA PHE A 249 -0.89 -24.19 -5.78
C PHE A 249 -1.51 -24.55 -4.43
N GLN A 250 -0.71 -25.02 -3.48
CA GLN A 250 -1.11 -25.25 -2.11
C GLN A 250 -0.49 -24.19 -1.21
N SER A 251 -1.30 -23.54 -0.40
CA SER A 251 -0.81 -22.56 0.58
C SER A 251 -1.72 -22.58 1.81
N PRO A 252 -1.21 -22.20 2.99
CA PRO A 252 -2.05 -22.06 4.15
C PRO A 252 -3.18 -21.06 3.90
N ASN A 253 -4.37 -21.38 4.40
CA ASN A 253 -5.45 -20.39 4.50
C ASN A 253 -5.10 -19.40 5.61
N PRO A 254 -5.16 -18.08 5.37
CA PRO A 254 -4.78 -17.09 6.37
C PRO A 254 -5.55 -17.19 7.71
N ARG A 255 -6.78 -17.72 7.69
CA ARG A 255 -7.65 -17.82 8.88
C ARG A 255 -7.57 -19.15 9.59
N THR A 256 -7.59 -20.26 8.83
CA THR A 256 -7.64 -21.62 9.39
C THR A 256 -6.27 -22.26 9.52
N LEU A 257 -5.27 -21.73 8.80
CA LEU A 257 -3.92 -22.28 8.64
C LEU A 257 -3.90 -23.68 8.00
N GLU A 258 -5.04 -24.18 7.54
CA GLU A 258 -5.12 -25.41 6.78
C GLU A 258 -4.65 -25.19 5.34
N LEU A 259 -4.06 -26.22 4.73
CA LEU A 259 -3.62 -26.14 3.34
C LEU A 259 -4.82 -26.10 2.39
N ASN A 260 -4.93 -25.05 1.61
CA ASN A 260 -5.90 -24.90 0.54
C ASN A 260 -5.27 -25.21 -0.82
N ASN A 261 -6.02 -25.91 -1.67
CA ASN A 261 -5.67 -26.07 -3.08
C ASN A 261 -6.23 -24.89 -3.86
N ARG A 262 -5.35 -24.14 -4.50
CA ARG A 262 -5.73 -23.02 -5.36
C ARG A 262 -5.89 -23.49 -6.79
N VAL A 263 -6.77 -22.85 -7.53
CA VAL A 263 -6.95 -23.07 -8.98
C VAL A 263 -6.21 -22.00 -9.73
N PHE A 264 -5.53 -22.40 -10.81
CA PHE A 264 -4.96 -21.47 -11.79
C PHE A 264 -5.41 -21.88 -13.19
N ALA A 265 -6.25 -21.05 -13.77
CA ALA A 265 -6.77 -21.25 -15.13
C ALA A 265 -6.82 -19.90 -15.85
N PRO A 266 -5.86 -19.61 -16.74
CA PRO A 266 -5.84 -18.37 -17.52
C PRO A 266 -7.06 -18.24 -18.45
N ASN A 267 -7.49 -17.00 -18.68
CA ASN A 267 -8.56 -16.64 -19.61
C ASN A 267 -9.86 -17.47 -19.44
N PRO A 268 -10.43 -17.58 -18.24
CA PRO A 268 -11.64 -18.35 -18.04
C PRO A 268 -12.81 -17.77 -18.84
N PHE A 269 -13.75 -18.63 -19.17
CA PHE A 269 -14.98 -18.21 -19.85
C PHE A 269 -16.02 -17.77 -18.81
N ASP A 270 -15.74 -16.67 -18.10
CA ASP A 270 -16.66 -16.03 -17.16
C ASP A 270 -17.38 -14.83 -17.83
N ASP A 271 -18.44 -14.34 -17.20
CA ASP A 271 -19.04 -13.05 -17.54
C ASP A 271 -18.55 -11.98 -16.56
N PRO A 272 -17.63 -11.09 -16.96
CA PRO A 272 -17.08 -10.08 -16.08
C PRO A 272 -18.14 -9.12 -15.49
N LEU A 273 -19.27 -8.92 -16.15
CA LEU A 273 -20.35 -8.07 -15.65
C LEU A 273 -21.14 -8.70 -14.48
N LEU A 274 -21.02 -10.01 -14.30
CA LEU A 274 -21.65 -10.74 -13.19
C LEU A 274 -20.73 -10.92 -11.99
N VAL A 275 -19.45 -10.52 -12.09
CA VAL A 275 -18.50 -10.59 -10.98
C VAL A 275 -18.90 -9.59 -9.90
N ARG A 276 -19.17 -10.12 -8.71
CA ARG A 276 -19.49 -9.33 -7.53
C ARG A 276 -18.38 -9.44 -6.52
N ALA A 277 -17.64 -8.37 -6.33
CA ALA A 277 -16.57 -8.28 -5.33
C ALA A 277 -17.08 -8.34 -3.85
N ASP A 278 -18.40 -8.36 -3.64
CA ASP A 278 -19.05 -8.61 -2.36
C ASP A 278 -19.32 -10.10 -2.08
N GLN A 279 -19.24 -10.94 -3.10
CA GLN A 279 -19.11 -12.37 -2.88
C GLN A 279 -17.66 -12.61 -2.43
N ARG A 280 -17.46 -12.64 -1.12
CA ARG A 280 -16.20 -13.07 -0.51
C ARG A 280 -15.96 -14.54 -0.85
N VAL A 281 -15.34 -14.75 -1.98
CA VAL A 281 -14.57 -15.96 -2.21
C VAL A 281 -13.34 -15.76 -1.34
N ASP A 282 -13.21 -16.56 -0.28
CA ASP A 282 -11.95 -16.61 0.45
C ASP A 282 -10.84 -16.79 -0.58
N ALA A 283 -9.73 -16.07 -0.41
CA ALA A 283 -8.60 -16.12 -1.35
C ALA A 283 -8.09 -17.54 -1.64
N GLY A 284 -8.60 -18.55 -0.92
CA GLY A 284 -8.38 -19.97 -1.12
C GLY A 284 -9.28 -20.65 -2.16
N ASP A 285 -10.48 -20.14 -2.39
CA ASP A 285 -11.53 -20.88 -3.12
C ASP A 285 -11.67 -20.45 -4.58
N GLY A 286 -10.94 -19.41 -5.00
CA GLY A 286 -11.03 -18.83 -6.32
C GLY A 286 -9.88 -19.20 -7.24
N ASN A 287 -10.10 -18.97 -8.53
CA ASN A 287 -9.06 -19.01 -9.54
C ASN A 287 -8.10 -17.82 -9.31
N LEU A 288 -6.82 -18.09 -9.07
CA LEU A 288 -5.77 -17.09 -8.89
C LEU A 288 -5.74 -16.07 -10.03
N TRP A 289 -6.05 -16.50 -11.26
CA TRP A 289 -6.12 -15.61 -12.42
C TRP A 289 -7.19 -14.54 -12.26
N THR A 290 -8.40 -14.90 -11.83
CA THR A 290 -9.51 -13.95 -11.68
C THR A 290 -9.44 -13.18 -10.38
N PHE A 291 -8.77 -13.71 -9.35
CA PHE A 291 -8.68 -13.05 -8.04
C PHE A 291 -8.06 -11.65 -8.14
N ARG A 292 -6.93 -11.52 -8.86
CA ARG A 292 -6.25 -10.23 -9.07
C ARG A 292 -6.17 -9.86 -10.57
N ARG A 293 -7.19 -10.21 -11.35
CA ARG A 293 -7.32 -9.77 -12.74
C ARG A 293 -7.51 -8.26 -12.77
N ILE A 294 -6.70 -7.54 -13.54
CA ILE A 294 -6.69 -6.08 -13.65
C ILE A 294 -7.22 -5.55 -14.99
N ALA A 295 -7.31 -6.40 -16.00
CA ALA A 295 -8.01 -6.13 -17.27
C ALA A 295 -8.74 -7.40 -17.70
N ALA A 296 -10.06 -7.35 -17.75
CA ALA A 296 -10.90 -8.42 -18.27
C ALA A 296 -11.22 -8.15 -19.74
N ARG A 297 -10.57 -8.87 -20.69
CA ARG A 297 -10.66 -8.61 -22.13
C ARG A 297 -12.08 -8.47 -22.66
N ARG A 298 -13.03 -9.21 -22.06
CA ARG A 298 -14.45 -9.20 -22.47
C ARG A 298 -15.22 -7.94 -22.09
N LEU A 299 -14.63 -7.04 -21.30
CA LEU A 299 -15.17 -5.70 -21.04
C LEU A 299 -14.78 -4.67 -22.10
N PHE A 300 -13.87 -5.02 -22.98
CA PHE A 300 -13.35 -4.16 -24.04
C PHE A 300 -13.82 -4.63 -25.41
N ALA A 301 -13.77 -3.76 -26.41
CA ALA A 301 -14.07 -4.13 -27.78
C ALA A 301 -13.11 -5.24 -28.26
N GLU A 302 -13.61 -6.11 -29.10
CA GLU A 302 -12.82 -7.21 -29.69
C GLU A 302 -11.52 -6.69 -30.30
N GLY A 303 -10.41 -7.41 -30.05
CA GLY A 303 -9.08 -7.03 -30.53
C GLY A 303 -8.37 -5.96 -29.68
N THR A 304 -8.96 -5.46 -28.58
CA THR A 304 -8.27 -4.54 -27.67
C THR A 304 -7.21 -5.25 -26.83
N TYR A 305 -7.54 -6.42 -26.33
CA TYR A 305 -6.64 -7.31 -25.58
C TYR A 305 -6.77 -8.73 -26.09
N ASP A 306 -5.66 -9.39 -26.38
CA ASP A 306 -5.61 -10.80 -26.78
C ASP A 306 -5.93 -11.74 -25.59
N SER A 307 -5.68 -11.28 -24.39
CA SER A 307 -5.85 -12.00 -23.12
C SER A 307 -6.37 -11.07 -22.03
N ASP A 308 -6.95 -11.65 -20.99
CA ASP A 308 -7.04 -10.95 -19.70
C ASP A 308 -5.63 -10.64 -19.19
N ILE A 309 -5.50 -9.64 -18.32
CA ILE A 309 -4.25 -9.36 -17.60
C ILE A 309 -4.47 -9.64 -16.12
N CYS A 310 -3.61 -10.49 -15.57
CA CYS A 310 -3.59 -10.82 -14.14
C CYS A 310 -2.37 -10.20 -13.48
N LEU A 311 -2.55 -9.69 -12.27
CA LEU A 311 -1.46 -9.23 -11.45
C LEU A 311 -1.09 -10.31 -10.43
N VAL A 312 0.18 -10.69 -10.41
CA VAL A 312 0.70 -11.65 -9.45
C VAL A 312 1.16 -10.91 -8.21
N ASN A 313 0.32 -10.98 -7.19
CA ASN A 313 0.62 -10.66 -5.80
C ASN A 313 -0.02 -11.78 -4.97
N TRP A 314 0.63 -12.93 -5.00
CA TRP A 314 0.17 -14.17 -4.40
C TRP A 314 1.14 -14.63 -3.30
N PRO A 315 0.70 -15.51 -2.40
CA PRO A 315 1.56 -15.99 -1.30
C PRO A 315 2.93 -16.52 -1.73
N MET A 316 3.03 -17.09 -2.94
CA MET A 316 4.27 -17.68 -3.46
C MET A 316 5.39 -16.66 -3.71
N ILE A 317 5.06 -15.37 -3.86
CA ILE A 317 6.06 -14.31 -4.05
C ILE A 317 6.39 -13.56 -2.77
N ASP A 318 5.86 -13.99 -1.63
CA ASP A 318 6.19 -13.42 -0.33
C ASP A 318 7.60 -13.84 0.07
N TYR A 319 8.50 -12.87 0.10
CA TYR A 319 9.88 -13.06 0.51
C TYR A 319 10.02 -12.75 2.01
N PHE A 320 10.41 -13.75 2.80
CA PHE A 320 10.52 -13.68 4.26
C PHE A 320 11.83 -14.26 4.80
N GLU A 321 12.87 -14.41 3.96
CA GLU A 321 14.17 -14.93 4.41
C GLU A 321 14.92 -13.94 5.30
N SER A 322 14.67 -12.63 5.13
CA SER A 322 15.25 -11.56 5.96
C SER A 322 14.41 -10.28 5.82
N PRO A 323 14.42 -9.41 6.85
CA PRO A 323 13.90 -8.06 6.69
C PRO A 323 14.74 -7.24 5.70
N VAL A 324 14.13 -6.17 5.18
CA VAL A 324 14.80 -5.21 4.27
C VAL A 324 14.99 -3.83 4.92
N ILE A 325 14.73 -3.74 6.21
CA ILE A 325 14.83 -2.50 7.00
C ILE A 325 15.83 -2.74 8.13
N ASP A 326 16.73 -1.79 8.36
CA ASP A 326 17.75 -1.81 9.42
C ASP A 326 18.69 -3.03 9.37
N VAL A 327 18.94 -3.55 8.17
CA VAL A 327 19.89 -4.61 7.90
C VAL A 327 20.94 -4.16 6.87
N PRO A 328 22.19 -4.59 7.00
CA PRO A 328 23.27 -4.11 6.13
C PRO A 328 23.18 -4.63 4.68
N ASP A 329 22.48 -5.72 4.47
CA ASP A 329 22.37 -6.45 3.20
C ASP A 329 20.96 -6.35 2.57
N ALA A 330 20.20 -5.29 2.90
CA ALA A 330 18.86 -5.05 2.39
C ALA A 330 18.75 -5.14 0.85
N GLU A 331 19.72 -4.59 0.12
CA GLU A 331 19.74 -4.65 -1.34
C GLU A 331 19.87 -6.09 -1.87
N HIS A 332 20.65 -6.93 -1.18
CA HIS A 332 20.73 -8.36 -1.50
C HIS A 332 19.38 -9.05 -1.34
N HIS A 333 18.67 -8.77 -0.25
CA HIS A 333 17.35 -9.36 0.01
C HIS A 333 16.27 -8.83 -0.95
N LEU A 334 16.33 -7.57 -1.34
CA LEU A 334 15.45 -7.02 -2.39
C LEU A 334 15.72 -7.68 -3.75
N ALA A 335 16.98 -7.91 -4.10
CA ALA A 335 17.33 -8.65 -5.32
C ALA A 335 16.84 -10.12 -5.25
N ALA A 336 16.95 -10.77 -4.09
CA ALA A 336 16.47 -12.13 -3.89
C ALA A 336 14.93 -12.22 -3.97
N ALA A 337 14.21 -11.21 -3.49
CA ALA A 337 12.75 -11.12 -3.63
C ALA A 337 12.33 -10.98 -5.11
N ARG A 338 13.08 -10.21 -5.91
CA ARG A 338 12.86 -10.13 -7.36
C ARG A 338 13.10 -11.48 -8.04
N GLU A 339 14.16 -12.17 -7.66
CA GLU A 339 14.50 -13.49 -8.20
C GLU A 339 13.45 -14.55 -7.80
N LEU A 340 12.88 -14.50 -6.59
CA LEU A 340 11.75 -15.34 -6.19
C LEU A 340 10.55 -15.12 -7.14
N SER A 341 10.20 -13.89 -7.44
CA SER A 341 9.08 -13.57 -8.35
C SER A 341 9.31 -14.12 -9.75
N LEU A 342 10.52 -13.97 -10.30
CA LEU A 342 10.89 -14.59 -11.59
C LEU A 342 10.88 -16.13 -11.51
N SER A 343 11.27 -16.70 -10.37
CA SER A 343 11.21 -18.16 -10.16
C SER A 343 9.78 -18.69 -10.12
N VAL A 344 8.86 -17.92 -9.53
CA VAL A 344 7.41 -18.24 -9.60
C VAL A 344 6.91 -18.19 -11.04
N LEU A 345 7.27 -17.17 -11.82
CA LEU A 345 6.88 -17.11 -13.23
C LEU A 345 7.45 -18.28 -14.03
N TYR A 346 8.74 -18.58 -13.87
CA TYR A 346 9.38 -19.70 -14.56
C TYR A 346 8.72 -21.04 -14.19
N TRP A 347 8.42 -21.24 -12.89
CA TRP A 347 7.68 -22.42 -12.43
C TRP A 347 6.28 -22.49 -13.05
N LEU A 348 5.54 -21.39 -13.12
CA LEU A 348 4.24 -21.32 -13.80
C LEU A 348 4.34 -21.69 -15.27
N GLN A 349 5.39 -21.25 -15.96
CA GLN A 349 5.60 -21.50 -17.37
C GLN A 349 6.00 -22.95 -17.68
N THR A 350 6.72 -23.63 -16.76
CA THR A 350 7.41 -24.90 -17.06
C THR A 350 6.88 -26.11 -16.29
N GLU A 351 6.56 -25.96 -14.99
CA GLU A 351 6.32 -27.10 -14.08
C GLU A 351 4.94 -27.07 -13.40
N ALA A 352 4.26 -25.92 -13.33
CA ALA A 352 3.00 -25.80 -12.61
C ALA A 352 1.93 -26.76 -13.16
N PRO A 353 1.21 -27.51 -12.31
CA PRO A 353 0.22 -28.47 -12.77
C PRO A 353 -0.95 -27.79 -13.44
N ARG A 354 -1.39 -28.33 -14.58
CA ARG A 354 -2.54 -27.84 -15.34
C ARG A 354 -3.80 -28.68 -15.07
N PRO A 355 -5.00 -28.06 -15.20
CA PRO A 355 -6.26 -28.81 -15.05
C PRO A 355 -6.45 -29.98 -16.03
N ASP A 356 -5.78 -29.93 -17.20
CA ASP A 356 -5.81 -30.98 -18.22
C ASP A 356 -4.84 -32.15 -17.95
N GLY A 357 -4.13 -32.13 -16.81
CA GLY A 357 -3.13 -33.12 -16.42
C GLY A 357 -1.73 -32.87 -17.00
N GLY A 358 -1.54 -31.80 -17.78
CA GLY A 358 -0.24 -31.35 -18.24
C GLY A 358 0.52 -30.54 -17.19
N ALA A 359 1.69 -30.05 -17.58
CA ALA A 359 2.52 -29.17 -16.76
C ALA A 359 2.94 -27.92 -17.56
N GLY A 360 3.06 -26.81 -16.83
CA GLY A 360 3.51 -25.53 -17.36
C GLY A 360 2.49 -24.81 -18.28
N PHE A 361 2.57 -23.49 -18.25
CA PHE A 361 1.78 -22.58 -19.08
C PHE A 361 2.75 -21.70 -19.90
N PRO A 362 3.38 -22.21 -20.97
CA PRO A 362 4.42 -21.47 -21.71
C PRO A 362 3.88 -20.21 -22.40
N GLY A 363 2.56 -20.11 -22.61
CA GLY A 363 1.91 -18.92 -23.15
C GLY A 363 1.83 -17.72 -22.17
N LEU A 364 2.24 -17.87 -20.91
CA LEU A 364 2.32 -16.75 -19.96
C LEU A 364 3.43 -15.78 -20.35
N ARG A 365 3.09 -14.50 -20.41
CA ARG A 365 4.01 -13.43 -20.83
C ARG A 365 4.00 -12.29 -19.84
N LEU A 366 5.20 -11.78 -19.49
CA LEU A 366 5.35 -10.56 -18.68
C LEU A 366 4.81 -9.33 -19.41
N ARG A 367 4.12 -8.48 -18.68
CA ARG A 367 3.53 -7.24 -19.18
C ARG A 367 4.22 -6.02 -18.57
N GLY A 368 5.48 -5.80 -18.95
CA GLY A 368 6.26 -4.63 -18.52
C GLY A 368 5.64 -3.29 -18.92
N ASP A 369 4.86 -3.26 -20.00
CA ASP A 369 4.07 -2.09 -20.39
C ASP A 369 3.00 -1.71 -19.35
N VAL A 370 2.51 -2.68 -18.58
CA VAL A 370 1.50 -2.47 -17.54
C VAL A 370 2.13 -2.02 -16.21
N THR A 371 3.31 -2.54 -15.89
CA THR A 371 4.08 -2.16 -14.68
C THR A 371 5.00 -0.96 -14.88
N GLY A 372 5.23 -0.56 -16.14
CA GLY A 372 6.12 0.54 -16.48
C GLY A 372 7.60 0.22 -16.25
N SER A 373 7.99 -1.04 -16.36
CA SER A 373 9.36 -1.51 -16.12
C SER A 373 9.91 -2.29 -17.30
N ALA A 374 11.22 -2.23 -17.49
CA ALA A 374 11.89 -2.95 -18.59
C ALA A 374 11.97 -4.47 -18.36
N ASP A 375 12.00 -4.90 -17.10
CA ASP A 375 12.12 -6.31 -16.72
C ASP A 375 10.76 -6.98 -16.44
N GLY A 376 9.64 -6.24 -16.58
CA GLY A 376 8.28 -6.76 -16.40
C GLY A 376 7.82 -6.90 -14.95
N LEU A 377 8.68 -6.68 -13.97
CA LEU A 377 8.33 -6.66 -12.56
C LEU A 377 7.82 -5.28 -12.14
N ALA A 378 7.22 -5.15 -10.97
CA ALA A 378 6.89 -3.86 -10.37
C ALA A 378 8.17 -3.00 -10.21
N GLN A 379 8.03 -1.69 -10.35
CA GLN A 379 9.14 -0.74 -10.20
C GLN A 379 9.72 -0.77 -8.78
N ALA A 380 8.84 -0.94 -7.79
CA ALA A 380 9.17 -0.98 -6.38
C ALA A 380 8.67 -2.28 -5.73
N PRO A 381 9.35 -2.78 -4.69
CA PRO A 381 8.83 -3.87 -3.88
C PRO A 381 7.59 -3.41 -3.10
N TYR A 382 6.62 -4.30 -2.92
CA TYR A 382 5.50 -4.08 -2.00
C TYR A 382 5.97 -4.27 -0.57
N ILE A 383 6.07 -3.15 0.13
CA ILE A 383 6.48 -3.07 1.54
C ILE A 383 5.23 -3.06 2.42
N ARG A 384 5.02 -4.11 3.22
CA ARG A 384 3.85 -4.22 4.12
C ARG A 384 4.06 -3.52 5.45
N GLU A 385 5.31 -3.39 5.87
CA GLU A 385 5.66 -2.85 7.17
C GLU A 385 6.80 -1.84 7.05
N SER A 386 6.65 -0.70 7.76
CA SER A 386 7.63 0.39 7.81
C SER A 386 8.25 0.48 9.21
N ARG A 387 9.29 1.29 9.37
CA ARG A 387 9.60 1.88 10.67
C ARG A 387 8.38 2.66 11.13
N ARG A 388 7.96 2.50 12.38
CA ARG A 388 6.78 3.17 12.95
C ARG A 388 7.24 4.10 14.05
N ILE A 389 6.78 5.35 14.02
CA ILE A 389 7.19 6.35 15.03
C ILE A 389 6.78 5.91 16.44
N ARG A 390 7.59 6.28 17.45
CA ARG A 390 7.11 6.36 18.82
C ARG A 390 6.22 7.59 18.93
N ALA A 391 4.91 7.35 18.84
CA ALA A 391 3.89 8.39 18.77
C ALA A 391 3.35 8.79 20.15
N GLU A 392 2.59 9.90 20.21
CA GLU A 392 1.82 10.27 21.41
C GLU A 392 0.74 9.25 21.76
N TYR A 393 0.22 8.57 20.74
CA TYR A 393 -0.66 7.42 20.88
C TYR A 393 -0.23 6.30 19.91
N THR A 394 -0.12 5.09 20.40
CA THR A 394 0.11 3.91 19.58
C THR A 394 -1.15 3.06 19.58
N VAL A 395 -1.71 2.83 18.42
CA VAL A 395 -2.87 1.94 18.26
C VAL A 395 -2.44 0.50 18.46
N VAL A 396 -3.14 -0.22 19.32
CA VAL A 396 -2.86 -1.61 19.71
C VAL A 396 -4.03 -2.52 19.33
N GLU A 397 -3.78 -3.84 19.28
CA GLU A 397 -4.77 -4.84 18.87
C GLU A 397 -6.10 -4.70 19.63
N GLN A 398 -6.05 -4.50 20.94
CA GLN A 398 -7.24 -4.37 21.79
C GLN A 398 -8.07 -3.11 21.53
N ASP A 399 -7.60 -2.18 20.72
CA ASP A 399 -8.38 -1.00 20.33
C ASP A 399 -9.37 -1.33 19.22
N ILE A 400 -9.05 -2.30 18.35
CA ILE A 400 -9.75 -2.55 17.09
C ILE A 400 -10.18 -4.01 16.87
N SER A 401 -9.56 -4.98 17.56
CA SER A 401 -9.83 -6.41 17.35
C SER A 401 -11.27 -6.78 17.71
N LEU A 402 -11.97 -7.40 16.79
CA LEU A 402 -13.34 -7.88 17.00
C LEU A 402 -13.41 -8.93 18.12
N ALA A 403 -12.38 -9.77 18.25
CA ALA A 403 -12.32 -10.79 19.29
C ALA A 403 -12.24 -10.18 20.71
N VAL A 404 -11.57 -9.03 20.85
CA VAL A 404 -11.43 -8.33 22.13
C VAL A 404 -12.59 -7.37 22.39
N ARG A 405 -13.05 -6.66 21.37
CA ARG A 405 -14.05 -5.60 21.48
C ARG A 405 -15.50 -6.10 21.43
N GLY A 406 -15.78 -7.16 20.68
CA GLY A 406 -17.12 -7.67 20.48
C GLY A 406 -18.10 -6.58 20.02
N ASP A 407 -19.27 -6.56 20.62
CA ASP A 407 -20.35 -5.59 20.30
C ASP A 407 -20.05 -4.14 20.76
N LYS A 408 -18.94 -3.91 21.48
CA LYS A 408 -18.55 -2.56 21.91
C LYS A 408 -18.00 -1.71 20.77
N GLY A 409 -17.65 -2.32 19.64
CA GLY A 409 -16.95 -1.65 18.54
C GLY A 409 -15.53 -1.23 18.89
N ALA A 410 -14.79 -0.66 17.94
CA ALA A 410 -13.46 -0.09 18.17
C ALA A 410 -13.48 1.06 19.19
N ILE A 411 -12.31 1.44 19.67
CA ILE A 411 -12.18 2.63 20.54
C ILE A 411 -12.64 3.89 19.77
N ASP A 412 -13.46 4.71 20.41
CA ASP A 412 -13.87 6.03 19.89
C ASP A 412 -12.85 7.09 20.35
N TYR A 413 -12.08 7.62 19.42
CA TYR A 413 -11.03 8.58 19.73
C TYR A 413 -11.57 10.02 19.66
N HIS A 414 -11.36 10.80 20.75
CA HIS A 414 -11.73 12.22 20.77
C HIS A 414 -10.97 13.04 19.72
N ASP A 415 -9.75 12.60 19.37
CA ASP A 415 -8.84 13.23 18.42
C ASP A 415 -8.82 12.53 17.04
N THR A 416 -9.95 11.89 16.67
CA THR A 416 -10.04 11.21 15.37
C THR A 416 -9.81 12.17 14.20
N ILE A 417 -9.08 11.69 13.19
CA ILE A 417 -8.78 12.39 11.93
C ILE A 417 -9.26 11.63 10.69
N GLY A 418 -9.99 10.55 10.91
CA GLY A 418 -10.53 9.73 9.85
C GLY A 418 -10.95 8.35 10.31
N VAL A 419 -11.37 7.53 9.35
CA VAL A 419 -11.85 6.18 9.59
C VAL A 419 -11.14 5.17 8.70
N GLY A 420 -11.14 3.91 9.13
CA GLY A 420 -10.61 2.81 8.38
C GLY A 420 -11.29 1.50 8.73
N MET A 421 -11.22 0.53 7.83
CA MET A 421 -11.69 -0.83 8.06
C MET A 421 -10.93 -1.81 7.20
N TYR A 422 -10.28 -2.73 7.86
CA TYR A 422 -9.71 -3.94 7.27
C TYR A 422 -9.45 -4.94 8.40
N ARG A 423 -9.34 -6.22 8.06
CA ARG A 423 -8.90 -7.22 9.03
C ARG A 423 -7.46 -6.93 9.44
N ILE A 424 -7.07 -7.34 10.63
CA ILE A 424 -5.64 -7.44 10.97
C ILE A 424 -5.10 -8.60 10.13
N ASP A 425 -4.44 -8.25 9.03
CA ASP A 425 -3.94 -9.18 8.03
C ASP A 425 -2.42 -9.09 7.98
N LEU A 426 -1.76 -10.05 8.63
CA LEU A 426 -0.32 -10.20 8.61
C LEU A 426 0.07 -11.40 7.74
N HIS A 427 0.97 -11.15 6.84
CA HIS A 427 1.61 -12.16 6.01
C HIS A 427 2.71 -12.89 6.78
N PRO A 428 3.20 -14.04 6.29
CA PRO A 428 4.36 -14.70 6.86
C PRO A 428 5.50 -13.74 7.11
N SER A 429 6.24 -13.96 8.17
CA SER A 429 7.24 -13.02 8.66
C SER A 429 8.65 -13.58 8.64
N THR A 430 9.63 -12.70 8.72
CA THR A 430 11.05 -13.06 8.73
C THR A 430 11.49 -13.78 10.02
N GLY A 431 10.63 -13.81 11.03
CA GLY A 431 10.82 -14.59 12.24
C GLY A 431 10.32 -16.03 12.15
N GLY A 432 9.71 -16.40 11.01
CA GLY A 432 9.16 -17.74 10.80
C GLY A 432 7.71 -17.90 11.28
N ASP A 433 6.99 -16.80 11.48
CA ASP A 433 5.56 -16.86 11.75
C ASP A 433 4.77 -17.05 10.45
N THR A 434 3.67 -17.78 10.54
CA THR A 434 2.68 -17.91 9.47
C THR A 434 1.71 -16.71 9.47
N TYR A 435 0.60 -16.80 8.77
CA TYR A 435 -0.43 -15.76 8.75
C TYR A 435 -1.02 -15.48 10.12
N LEU A 436 -1.35 -14.22 10.36
CA LEU A 436 -2.26 -13.79 11.41
C LEU A 436 -3.41 -13.00 10.77
N ASP A 437 -4.62 -13.57 10.75
CA ASP A 437 -5.82 -12.94 10.20
C ASP A 437 -6.89 -12.85 11.30
N VAL A 438 -7.03 -11.67 11.90
CA VAL A 438 -7.96 -11.39 13.00
C VAL A 438 -9.05 -10.43 12.52
N GLY A 439 -10.31 -10.72 12.87
CA GLY A 439 -11.44 -9.84 12.61
C GLY A 439 -11.26 -8.47 13.26
N CYS A 440 -11.70 -7.43 12.57
CA CYS A 440 -11.54 -6.06 13.02
C CYS A 440 -12.90 -5.35 13.09
N CYS A 441 -13.07 -4.46 14.07
CA CYS A 441 -14.17 -3.50 14.09
C CYS A 441 -13.87 -2.35 13.12
N PRO A 442 -14.87 -1.71 12.53
CA PRO A 442 -14.69 -0.40 11.89
C PRO A 442 -14.05 0.57 12.88
N PHE A 443 -12.90 1.14 12.54
CA PHE A 443 -12.07 1.90 13.46
C PHE A 443 -11.87 3.35 13.00
N GLN A 444 -11.40 4.17 13.92
CA GLN A 444 -10.96 5.54 13.67
C GLN A 444 -9.44 5.62 13.67
N ILE A 445 -8.90 6.69 13.10
CA ILE A 445 -7.48 7.02 13.08
C ILE A 445 -7.26 8.16 14.08
N PRO A 446 -6.56 7.95 15.22
CA PRO A 446 -6.30 9.02 16.17
C PRO A 446 -5.18 9.96 15.69
N LEU A 447 -5.37 11.26 15.87
CA LEU A 447 -4.33 12.27 15.58
C LEU A 447 -3.04 11.99 16.33
N GLY A 448 -3.15 11.49 17.57
CA GLY A 448 -1.98 11.13 18.37
C GLY A 448 -1.05 10.10 17.72
N ALA A 449 -1.56 9.27 16.79
CA ALA A 449 -0.73 8.33 16.05
C ALA A 449 0.13 9.00 14.96
N LEU A 450 -0.18 10.24 14.58
CA LEU A 450 0.62 11.02 13.62
C LEU A 450 1.66 11.93 14.29
N ILE A 451 1.68 12.02 15.60
CA ILE A 451 2.55 12.96 16.32
C ILE A 451 3.69 12.21 16.99
N PRO A 452 4.93 12.35 16.51
CA PRO A 452 6.10 11.78 17.20
C PRO A 452 6.22 12.33 18.63
N LYS A 453 6.69 11.51 19.58
CA LYS A 453 6.85 11.94 20.98
C LYS A 453 7.73 13.16 21.14
N ARG A 454 8.75 13.32 20.31
CA ARG A 454 9.72 14.40 20.46
C ARG A 454 9.66 15.40 19.30
N MET A 455 9.73 14.94 18.06
CA MET A 455 9.80 15.84 16.90
C MET A 455 8.54 16.69 16.73
N GLU A 456 8.74 17.99 16.45
CA GLU A 456 7.65 18.96 16.39
C GLU A 456 7.10 19.22 14.98
N ASN A 457 7.94 19.03 13.95
CA ASN A 457 7.61 19.39 12.58
C ASN A 457 7.84 18.27 11.57
N LEU A 458 8.11 17.07 12.03
CA LEU A 458 8.11 15.85 11.21
C LEU A 458 6.83 15.07 11.49
N LEU A 459 6.07 14.77 10.44
CA LEU A 459 4.85 13.98 10.52
C LEU A 459 4.96 12.74 9.61
N PRO A 460 4.60 11.56 10.07
CA PRO A 460 4.41 10.42 9.20
C PRO A 460 3.19 10.66 8.29
N ALA A 461 3.27 10.22 7.06
CA ALA A 461 2.20 10.35 6.07
C ALA A 461 1.91 9.04 5.32
N GLY A 462 2.22 7.91 5.91
CA GLY A 462 2.01 6.57 5.37
C GLY A 462 1.94 5.52 6.47
N LYS A 463 2.54 4.35 6.23
CA LYS A 463 2.56 3.20 7.15
C LYS A 463 3.41 3.41 8.41
N ASN A 464 4.15 4.50 8.48
CA ASN A 464 5.08 4.85 9.57
C ASN A 464 4.44 5.58 10.76
N ILE A 465 3.11 5.59 10.86
CA ILE A 465 2.37 6.12 12.01
C ILE A 465 2.53 5.26 13.28
N GLY A 466 2.03 5.75 14.40
CA GLY A 466 2.01 5.07 15.69
C GLY A 466 1.06 3.87 15.72
N THR A 467 1.46 2.76 15.13
CA THR A 467 0.81 1.45 15.19
C THR A 467 1.81 0.41 15.71
N THR A 468 1.32 -0.75 16.13
CA THR A 468 2.16 -1.92 16.38
C THR A 468 2.34 -2.73 15.09
N HIS A 469 3.22 -3.74 15.11
CA HIS A 469 3.33 -4.73 14.03
C HIS A 469 1.94 -5.33 13.71
N ILE A 470 1.15 -5.65 14.73
CA ILE A 470 -0.18 -6.25 14.59
C ILE A 470 -1.16 -5.28 13.95
N THR A 471 -1.33 -4.09 14.52
CA THR A 471 -2.32 -3.13 14.01
C THR A 471 -1.92 -2.50 12.68
N ASN A 472 -0.64 -2.51 12.33
CA ASN A 472 -0.18 -2.17 10.99
C ASN A 472 -0.89 -3.01 9.92
N GLY A 473 -1.24 -4.27 10.20
CA GLY A 473 -2.01 -5.14 9.31
C GLY A 473 -3.33 -4.53 8.82
N SER A 474 -3.99 -3.69 9.65
CA SER A 474 -5.23 -2.98 9.28
C SER A 474 -4.98 -1.56 8.77
N TYR A 475 -3.93 -0.88 9.28
CA TYR A 475 -3.69 0.54 9.00
C TYR A 475 -2.87 0.81 7.74
N ARG A 476 -2.25 -0.21 7.13
CA ARG A 476 -1.40 -0.09 5.92
C ARG A 476 -2.16 -0.10 4.59
N LEU A 477 -3.49 -0.30 4.60
CA LEU A 477 -4.27 -0.52 3.38
C LEU A 477 -4.61 0.82 2.69
N HIS A 478 -4.88 0.72 1.40
CA HIS A 478 -5.00 1.87 0.49
C HIS A 478 -5.89 3.02 0.98
N PRO A 479 -7.16 2.79 1.43
CA PRO A 479 -7.99 3.90 1.90
C PRO A 479 -7.46 4.54 3.17
N VAL A 480 -6.87 3.73 4.07
CA VAL A 480 -6.34 4.20 5.36
C VAL A 480 -5.06 4.99 5.16
N GLU A 481 -4.12 4.47 4.34
CA GLU A 481 -2.89 5.19 4.01
C GLU A 481 -3.17 6.53 3.34
N TRP A 482 -4.14 6.57 2.42
CA TRP A 482 -4.59 7.83 1.81
C TRP A 482 -5.12 8.81 2.86
N ASN A 483 -5.99 8.35 3.77
CA ASN A 483 -6.56 9.20 4.83
C ASN A 483 -5.47 9.73 5.78
N VAL A 484 -4.52 8.88 6.17
CA VAL A 484 -3.35 9.27 7.00
C VAL A 484 -2.57 10.40 6.32
N GLY A 485 -2.23 10.23 5.05
CA GLY A 485 -1.53 11.25 4.28
C GLY A 485 -2.33 12.53 4.15
N GLU A 486 -3.62 12.45 3.80
CA GLU A 486 -4.50 13.61 3.67
C GLU A 486 -4.58 14.40 4.98
N ALA A 487 -4.75 13.72 6.10
CA ALA A 487 -4.78 14.33 7.42
C ALA A 487 -3.43 14.97 7.81
N ALA A 488 -2.29 14.32 7.49
CA ALA A 488 -0.95 14.87 7.75
C ALA A 488 -0.71 16.17 6.96
N GLY A 489 -1.06 16.19 5.67
CA GLY A 489 -0.95 17.38 4.83
C GLY A 489 -1.86 18.52 5.28
N ALA A 490 -3.11 18.19 5.63
CA ALA A 490 -4.07 19.15 6.19
C ALA A 490 -3.60 19.72 7.54
N LEU A 491 -3.02 18.86 8.41
CA LEU A 491 -2.48 19.28 9.70
C LEU A 491 -1.30 20.23 9.55
N ALA A 492 -0.34 19.91 8.67
CA ALA A 492 0.79 20.81 8.39
C ALA A 492 0.32 22.19 7.92
N ALA A 493 -0.64 22.22 7.01
CA ALA A 493 -1.23 23.47 6.53
C ALA A 493 -1.98 24.24 7.62
N PHE A 494 -2.73 23.54 8.49
CA PHE A 494 -3.46 24.12 9.63
C PHE A 494 -2.49 24.71 10.67
N CYS A 495 -1.42 23.98 10.98
CA CYS A 495 -0.39 24.45 11.89
C CYS A 495 0.31 25.72 11.40
N LEU A 496 0.61 25.80 10.11
CA LEU A 496 1.16 27.02 9.47
C LEU A 496 0.20 28.20 9.56
N GLU A 497 -1.09 27.95 9.37
CA GLU A 497 -2.13 28.98 9.45
C GLU A 497 -2.32 29.52 10.87
N ARG A 498 -2.32 28.62 11.86
CA ARG A 498 -2.59 28.96 13.27
C ARG A 498 -1.36 29.33 14.07
N GLY A 499 -0.15 29.10 13.54
CA GLY A 499 1.10 29.28 14.30
C GLY A 499 1.21 28.32 15.50
N ALA A 500 0.62 27.11 15.38
CA ALA A 500 0.57 26.11 16.42
C ALA A 500 1.28 24.82 15.98
N SER A 501 1.92 24.11 16.90
CA SER A 501 2.47 22.78 16.58
C SER A 501 1.38 21.71 16.56
N PRO A 502 1.59 20.55 15.91
CA PRO A 502 0.66 19.41 15.87
C PRO A 502 0.20 19.00 17.27
N ARG A 503 1.11 18.95 18.22
CA ARG A 503 0.85 18.61 19.64
C ARG A 503 -0.05 19.65 20.32
N VAL A 504 0.16 20.93 20.04
CA VAL A 504 -0.70 22.01 20.56
C VAL A 504 -2.09 21.91 19.95
N VAL A 505 -2.21 21.61 18.65
CA VAL A 505 -3.52 21.39 18.01
C VAL A 505 -4.27 20.24 18.70
N ARG A 506 -3.61 19.09 18.89
CA ARG A 506 -4.22 17.93 19.55
C ARG A 506 -4.69 18.20 20.97
N ASN A 507 -3.85 18.91 21.76
CA ASN A 507 -4.04 19.07 23.19
C ASN A 507 -4.86 20.34 23.57
N THR A 508 -5.28 21.13 22.58
CA THR A 508 -6.11 22.31 22.79
C THR A 508 -7.52 22.05 22.21
N PRO A 509 -8.56 21.84 23.05
CA PRO A 509 -9.88 21.40 22.58
C PRO A 509 -10.46 22.26 21.45
N GLY A 510 -10.30 23.59 21.50
CA GLY A 510 -10.80 24.50 20.46
C GLY A 510 -10.06 24.34 19.14
N LEU A 511 -8.72 24.19 19.16
CA LEU A 511 -7.92 23.98 17.95
C LEU A 511 -8.20 22.60 17.33
N LEU A 512 -8.35 21.58 18.16
CA LEU A 512 -8.71 20.24 17.71
C LEU A 512 -10.08 20.24 17.03
N ALA A 513 -11.08 20.85 17.64
CA ALA A 513 -12.42 20.97 17.06
C ALA A 513 -12.39 21.74 15.72
N ASP A 514 -11.65 22.85 15.64
CA ASP A 514 -11.47 23.62 14.41
C ASP A 514 -10.80 22.77 13.32
N PHE A 515 -9.79 21.96 13.67
CA PHE A 515 -9.10 21.08 12.74
C PHE A 515 -10.02 19.94 12.26
N GLN A 516 -10.75 19.28 13.15
CA GLN A 516 -11.73 18.25 12.80
C GLN A 516 -12.83 18.81 11.88
N ALA A 517 -13.37 19.99 12.20
CA ALA A 517 -14.36 20.66 11.35
C ALA A 517 -13.80 21.01 9.96
N ARG A 518 -12.50 21.29 9.84
CA ARG A 518 -11.84 21.45 8.55
C ARG A 518 -11.79 20.15 7.77
N LEU A 519 -11.37 19.05 8.40
CA LEU A 519 -11.31 17.73 7.77
C LEU A 519 -12.71 17.33 7.25
N GLU A 520 -13.78 17.52 8.04
CA GLU A 520 -15.14 17.23 7.60
C GLU A 520 -15.59 18.10 6.40
N ARG A 521 -15.25 19.40 6.39
CA ARG A 521 -15.52 20.28 5.22
C ARG A 521 -14.76 19.82 3.97
N ASP A 522 -13.57 19.26 4.14
CA ASP A 522 -12.76 18.74 3.04
C ASP A 522 -13.20 17.33 2.61
N GLY A 523 -14.23 16.77 3.29
CA GLY A 523 -14.86 15.49 2.95
C GLY A 523 -14.17 14.26 3.56
N VAL A 524 -13.49 14.45 4.70
CA VAL A 524 -13.00 13.34 5.52
C VAL A 524 -14.10 12.88 6.47
N GLU A 525 -14.44 11.61 6.43
CA GLU A 525 -15.37 11.00 7.38
C GLU A 525 -14.65 10.72 8.70
N LEU A 526 -15.13 11.26 9.81
CA LEU A 526 -14.53 11.09 11.14
C LEU A 526 -15.19 9.97 11.95
N ARG A 527 -16.34 9.47 11.52
CA ARG A 527 -17.13 8.45 12.22
C ARG A 527 -17.73 7.47 11.22
N TRP A 528 -17.81 6.23 11.65
CA TRP A 528 -18.57 5.21 10.92
C TRP A 528 -20.07 5.35 11.17
N PRO A 529 -20.93 5.04 10.20
CA PRO A 529 -22.32 4.73 10.47
C PRO A 529 -22.41 3.43 11.30
N ASP A 530 -23.62 3.06 11.72
CA ASP A 530 -23.85 1.81 12.45
C ASP A 530 -23.63 0.60 11.52
N VAL A 531 -22.42 0.04 11.56
CA VAL A 531 -21.99 -1.12 10.77
C VAL A 531 -21.14 -2.04 11.62
N SER A 532 -21.24 -3.34 11.36
CA SER A 532 -20.51 -4.38 12.12
C SER A 532 -19.17 -4.71 11.48
N GLY A 533 -18.17 -5.03 12.30
CA GLY A 533 -16.88 -5.56 11.88
C GLY A 533 -16.95 -6.97 11.26
N TYR A 534 -15.86 -7.42 10.66
CA TYR A 534 -15.72 -8.75 10.05
C TYR A 534 -14.29 -9.29 10.13
#